data_e6656e71347cd02749cdc39083122612
#
_entry.id   e6656e71347cd02749cdc39083122612
#
_cell.length_a   1.000
_cell.length_b   1.000
_cell.length_c   1.000
_cell.angle_alpha   90.00
_cell.angle_beta   90.00
_cell.angle_gamma   90.00
#
_symmetry.space_group_name_H-M   'P 1'
#
loop_
_entity.id
_entity.type
_entity.pdbx_description
1 polymer ?
#
loop_
_entity_poly.entity_id
_entity_poly.type
_entity_poly.pdbx_seq_one_letter_code
_entity_poly.pdbx_strand_id
1 'polypeptide(L)'
;MPELPFPPDLDQLRRQARELLRAAAQGESDALARLHAVSDRVLLSAAQLAVAREYGFRSWPALKAAVECDRSIDLGAKPPAPAAVSPDLLEPPEERRSFGGAAAIETAGGVLLAELLVVGPGHAVLDASLVPSWSAAPPPPAAPRQRPLSQKERRQVWQRVPTFDDVTVTDDRGTTYALKVRETEGYSGQPDEEPESIRVVFRLEPAPAREAAWIELRAQGGPTTRLVTSPRAAVHVSDVTPVSAAEKGLEDLARGLIGTRLAGWPVGLRQRSIALARAAAILESGELDAASELPGQLARLCASLTGERPVDDLPPAWSGMLSAAGQNGGPAYHLDIAAALPPIHGVVAQVDSLLSRPGGWKLYLRARPGWFVYSEDQMQKWDLASVQAEDDLGGGYVSSFGGSTGHPGHEELALNFLPPLDPRARRLTLTFRAAGEQVSVAFDLPPNGQA
;
A
#
# COMPACT_ATOMS: atom_id res chain seq x y z
N MET A 1 -6.98 -26.93 15.52
CA MET A 1 -7.99 -25.89 15.24
C MET A 1 -8.72 -26.31 13.98
N PRO A 2 -10.05 -26.33 13.95
CA PRO A 2 -10.78 -26.60 12.72
C PRO A 2 -10.50 -25.49 11.69
N GLU A 3 -10.37 -25.87 10.44
CA GLU A 3 -10.24 -24.89 9.34
C GLU A 3 -11.60 -24.25 9.05
N LEU A 4 -11.55 -22.95 8.68
CA LEU A 4 -12.75 -22.26 8.23
C LEU A 4 -13.23 -22.92 6.94
N PRO A 5 -14.52 -23.34 6.82
CA PRO A 5 -15.00 -23.94 5.58
C PRO A 5 -14.82 -22.97 4.41
N PHE A 6 -14.45 -23.50 3.25
CA PHE A 6 -14.31 -22.69 2.04
C PHE A 6 -15.40 -23.05 1.01
N PRO A 7 -16.09 -22.07 0.41
CA PRO A 7 -16.10 -20.64 0.75
C PRO A 7 -16.71 -20.39 2.14
N PRO A 8 -16.17 -19.45 2.93
CA PRO A 8 -16.68 -19.20 4.27
C PRO A 8 -18.09 -18.59 4.19
N ASP A 9 -19.05 -19.23 4.87
CA ASP A 9 -20.44 -18.80 4.91
C ASP A 9 -20.82 -18.26 6.29
N LEU A 10 -21.08 -16.95 6.37
CA LEU A 10 -21.46 -16.30 7.62
C LEU A 10 -22.78 -16.85 8.18
N ASP A 11 -23.71 -17.27 7.34
CA ASP A 11 -24.99 -17.84 7.78
C ASP A 11 -24.80 -19.27 8.33
N GLN A 12 -23.84 -20.02 7.78
CA GLN A 12 -23.42 -21.30 8.35
C GLN A 12 -22.78 -21.09 9.72
N LEU A 13 -21.88 -20.13 9.88
CA LEU A 13 -21.25 -19.81 11.17
C LEU A 13 -22.25 -19.31 12.19
N ARG A 14 -23.26 -18.54 11.78
CA ARG A 14 -24.40 -18.12 12.63
C ARG A 14 -25.24 -19.32 13.06
N ARG A 15 -25.45 -20.28 12.16
CA ARG A 15 -26.16 -21.55 12.50
C ARG A 15 -25.37 -22.33 13.53
N GLN A 16 -24.06 -22.55 13.35
CA GLN A 16 -23.19 -23.22 14.31
C GLN A 16 -23.27 -22.57 15.70
N ALA A 17 -23.21 -21.23 15.78
CA ALA A 17 -23.34 -20.52 17.05
C ALA A 17 -24.72 -20.73 17.72
N ARG A 18 -25.80 -20.76 16.93
CA ARG A 18 -27.16 -21.03 17.45
C ARG A 18 -27.33 -22.48 17.88
N GLU A 19 -26.74 -23.43 17.16
CA GLU A 19 -26.74 -24.85 17.50
C GLU A 19 -25.97 -25.11 18.79
N LEU A 20 -24.78 -24.52 18.93
CA LEU A 20 -23.98 -24.59 20.15
C LEU A 20 -24.76 -24.02 21.35
N LEU A 21 -25.43 -22.87 21.18
CA LEU A 21 -26.26 -22.29 22.23
C LEU A 21 -27.42 -23.22 22.60
N ARG A 22 -28.09 -23.83 21.62
CA ARG A 22 -29.22 -24.75 21.83
C ARG A 22 -28.79 -26.01 22.57
N ALA A 23 -27.68 -26.61 22.14
CA ALA A 23 -27.09 -27.79 22.78
C ALA A 23 -26.72 -27.53 24.25
N ALA A 24 -26.11 -26.38 24.52
CA ALA A 24 -25.79 -25.93 25.87
C ALA A 24 -27.04 -25.68 26.72
N ALA A 25 -28.10 -25.11 26.14
CA ALA A 25 -29.39 -24.90 26.84
C ALA A 25 -30.10 -26.23 27.12
N GLN A 26 -29.82 -27.30 26.37
CA GLN A 26 -30.30 -28.64 26.61
C GLN A 26 -29.44 -29.43 27.63
N GLY A 27 -28.36 -28.83 28.13
CA GLY A 27 -27.51 -29.42 29.15
C GLY A 27 -26.42 -30.32 28.59
N GLU A 28 -26.12 -30.28 27.29
CA GLU A 28 -25.04 -31.07 26.71
C GLU A 28 -23.69 -30.62 27.29
N SER A 29 -22.96 -31.54 27.91
CA SER A 29 -21.73 -31.24 28.66
C SER A 29 -20.64 -30.62 27.80
N ASP A 30 -20.45 -31.07 26.56
CA ASP A 30 -19.44 -30.57 25.65
C ASP A 30 -19.75 -29.13 25.17
N ALA A 31 -21.03 -28.87 24.88
CA ALA A 31 -21.50 -27.56 24.50
C ALA A 31 -21.35 -26.55 25.64
N LEU A 32 -21.69 -26.97 26.88
CA LEU A 32 -21.49 -26.15 28.08
C LEU A 32 -19.99 -25.86 28.34
N ALA A 33 -19.14 -26.88 28.23
CA ALA A 33 -17.69 -26.71 28.38
C ALA A 33 -17.12 -25.72 27.39
N ARG A 34 -17.53 -25.79 26.11
CA ARG A 34 -17.09 -24.84 25.07
C ARG A 34 -17.54 -23.41 25.36
N LEU A 35 -18.76 -23.20 25.87
CA LEU A 35 -19.23 -21.87 26.27
C LEU A 35 -18.50 -21.36 27.50
N HIS A 36 -18.33 -22.21 28.53
CA HIS A 36 -17.64 -21.83 29.76
C HIS A 36 -16.16 -21.53 29.58
N ALA A 37 -15.52 -22.05 28.53
CA ALA A 37 -14.16 -21.68 28.14
C ALA A 37 -14.02 -20.20 27.73
N VAL A 38 -15.13 -19.52 27.39
CA VAL A 38 -15.12 -18.13 26.92
C VAL A 38 -16.00 -17.18 27.73
N SER A 39 -17.00 -17.69 28.49
CA SER A 39 -17.95 -16.90 29.27
C SER A 39 -18.67 -17.75 30.31
N ASP A 40 -18.93 -17.18 31.49
CA ASP A 40 -19.75 -17.82 32.56
C ASP A 40 -21.26 -17.79 32.23
N ARG A 41 -21.66 -17.18 31.15
CA ARG A 41 -23.07 -17.02 30.77
C ARG A 41 -23.39 -17.76 29.47
N VAL A 42 -24.48 -18.51 29.46
CA VAL A 42 -25.03 -19.19 28.27
C VAL A 42 -25.83 -18.19 27.44
N LEU A 43 -25.14 -17.44 26.59
CA LEU A 43 -25.71 -16.38 25.74
C LEU A 43 -25.24 -16.58 24.27
N LEU A 44 -26.01 -16.04 23.33
CA LEU A 44 -25.65 -16.07 21.91
C LEU A 44 -24.28 -15.42 21.64
N SER A 45 -23.97 -14.34 22.34
CA SER A 45 -22.66 -13.68 22.23
C SER A 45 -21.50 -14.56 22.69
N ALA A 46 -21.70 -15.40 23.71
CA ALA A 46 -20.73 -16.38 24.16
C ALA A 46 -20.55 -17.51 23.13
N ALA A 47 -21.64 -17.99 22.54
CA ALA A 47 -21.60 -19.00 21.50
C ALA A 47 -20.88 -18.47 20.22
N GLN A 48 -21.17 -17.23 19.86
CA GLN A 48 -20.45 -16.57 18.75
C GLN A 48 -18.96 -16.41 19.05
N LEU A 49 -18.60 -16.02 20.28
CA LEU A 49 -17.19 -15.91 20.68
C LEU A 49 -16.49 -17.27 20.71
N ALA A 50 -17.16 -18.32 21.18
CA ALA A 50 -16.63 -19.69 21.17
C ALA A 50 -16.32 -20.15 19.74
N VAL A 51 -17.30 -20.02 18.83
CA VAL A 51 -17.11 -20.35 17.41
C VAL A 51 -15.98 -19.50 16.81
N ALA A 52 -15.92 -18.18 17.07
CA ALA A 52 -14.85 -17.36 16.56
C ALA A 52 -13.47 -17.81 17.02
N ARG A 53 -13.31 -18.17 18.30
CA ARG A 53 -12.03 -18.67 18.86
C ARG A 53 -11.63 -20.03 18.32
N GLU A 54 -12.57 -20.91 18.04
CA GLU A 54 -12.30 -22.22 17.42
C GLU A 54 -11.67 -22.09 16.04
N TYR A 55 -12.10 -21.06 15.27
CA TYR A 55 -11.50 -20.70 13.99
C TYR A 55 -10.30 -19.73 14.12
N GLY A 56 -9.79 -19.47 15.34
CA GLY A 56 -8.59 -18.67 15.58
C GLY A 56 -8.81 -17.16 15.60
N PHE A 57 -10.05 -16.70 15.65
CA PHE A 57 -10.36 -15.27 15.72
C PHE A 57 -10.57 -14.81 17.16
N ARG A 58 -10.04 -13.65 17.52
CA ARG A 58 -10.18 -13.08 18.85
C ARG A 58 -11.61 -12.70 19.25
N SER A 59 -12.49 -12.48 18.27
CA SER A 59 -13.88 -12.07 18.49
C SER A 59 -14.77 -12.39 17.28
N TRP A 60 -16.08 -12.45 17.50
CA TRP A 60 -17.06 -12.61 16.44
C TRP A 60 -17.05 -11.49 15.39
N PRO A 61 -16.94 -10.19 15.76
CA PRO A 61 -16.73 -9.14 14.76
C PRO A 61 -15.51 -9.33 13.90
N ALA A 62 -14.39 -9.84 14.44
CA ALA A 62 -13.19 -10.14 13.67
C ALA A 62 -13.41 -11.30 12.68
N LEU A 63 -14.09 -12.38 13.11
CA LEU A 63 -14.50 -13.49 12.24
C LEU A 63 -15.45 -12.99 11.13
N LYS A 64 -16.46 -12.20 11.52
CA LYS A 64 -17.43 -11.63 10.58
C LYS A 64 -16.73 -10.76 9.53
N ALA A 65 -15.89 -9.82 9.93
CA ALA A 65 -15.14 -8.96 9.02
C ALA A 65 -14.26 -9.79 8.07
N ALA A 66 -13.66 -10.86 8.58
CA ALA A 66 -12.88 -11.78 7.79
C ALA A 66 -13.70 -12.51 6.71
N VAL A 67 -14.89 -12.98 7.05
CA VAL A 67 -15.82 -13.67 6.12
C VAL A 67 -16.43 -12.68 5.12
N GLU A 68 -16.78 -11.48 5.56
CA GLU A 68 -17.33 -10.42 4.69
C GLU A 68 -16.27 -9.88 3.74
N CYS A 69 -15.02 -9.77 4.16
CA CYS A 69 -13.89 -9.45 3.29
C CYS A 69 -13.67 -10.55 2.24
N ASP A 70 -13.85 -11.82 2.58
CA ASP A 70 -13.78 -12.94 1.64
C ASP A 70 -14.97 -12.97 0.66
N ARG A 71 -16.17 -12.58 1.10
CA ARG A 71 -17.35 -12.47 0.22
C ARG A 71 -17.25 -11.30 -0.76
N SER A 72 -16.55 -10.22 -0.38
CA SER A 72 -16.31 -9.08 -1.27
C SER A 72 -15.29 -9.40 -2.37
N ILE A 73 -14.58 -10.53 -2.25
CA ILE A 73 -13.71 -11.06 -3.28
C ILE A 73 -14.54 -12.07 -4.08
N ASP A 74 -15.35 -11.57 -4.99
CA ASP A 74 -15.93 -12.40 -6.04
C ASP A 74 -14.82 -12.82 -6.98
N LEU A 75 -14.35 -14.06 -6.80
CA LEU A 75 -13.23 -14.64 -7.56
C LEU A 75 -13.53 -14.70 -9.08
N GLY A 76 -14.79 -14.56 -9.47
CA GLY A 76 -15.23 -14.53 -10.86
C GLY A 76 -15.66 -13.14 -11.39
N ALA A 77 -15.77 -12.14 -10.50
CA ALA A 77 -16.16 -10.83 -10.94
C ALA A 77 -15.02 -10.14 -11.72
N LYS A 78 -15.30 -9.86 -12.98
CA LYS A 78 -14.40 -9.06 -13.82
C LYS A 78 -14.52 -7.60 -13.38
N PRO A 79 -13.39 -6.89 -13.15
CA PRO A 79 -13.45 -5.46 -12.85
C PRO A 79 -14.20 -4.73 -13.97
N PRO A 80 -15.01 -3.71 -13.65
CA PRO A 80 -15.68 -2.92 -14.67
C PRO A 80 -14.64 -2.29 -15.58
N ALA A 81 -14.91 -2.31 -16.89
CA ALA A 81 -14.03 -1.65 -17.85
C ALA A 81 -13.99 -0.14 -17.55
N PRO A 82 -12.81 0.48 -17.44
CA PRO A 82 -12.72 1.92 -17.26
C PRO A 82 -13.33 2.65 -18.46
N ALA A 83 -13.93 3.81 -18.21
CA ALA A 83 -14.39 4.67 -19.31
C ALA A 83 -13.18 5.08 -20.16
N ALA A 84 -13.37 5.12 -21.47
CA ALA A 84 -12.32 5.59 -22.38
C ALA A 84 -11.93 7.04 -22.02
N VAL A 85 -10.64 7.26 -21.76
CA VAL A 85 -10.08 8.55 -21.37
C VAL A 85 -9.09 9.00 -22.44
N SER A 86 -9.17 10.29 -22.82
CA SER A 86 -8.19 10.86 -23.73
C SER A 86 -6.82 11.01 -23.06
N PRO A 87 -5.73 10.60 -23.72
CA PRO A 87 -4.37 10.78 -23.22
C PRO A 87 -4.02 12.25 -22.90
N ASP A 88 -4.62 13.20 -23.61
CA ASP A 88 -4.35 14.63 -23.48
C ASP A 88 -4.84 15.24 -22.15
N LEU A 89 -5.45 14.43 -21.28
CA LEU A 89 -5.94 14.90 -19.99
C LEU A 89 -4.89 14.88 -18.86
N LEU A 90 -3.73 14.28 -19.08
CA LEU A 90 -2.59 14.42 -18.16
C LEU A 90 -1.69 15.57 -18.64
N GLU A 91 -1.20 16.36 -17.68
CA GLU A 91 -0.23 17.39 -17.99
C GLU A 91 1.03 16.77 -18.60
N PRO A 92 1.62 17.38 -19.65
CA PRO A 92 2.85 16.87 -20.25
C PRO A 92 3.94 16.67 -19.20
N PRO A 93 4.64 15.53 -19.19
CA PRO A 93 5.66 15.24 -18.18
C PRO A 93 6.81 16.24 -18.19
N GLU A 94 7.15 16.81 -19.35
CA GLU A 94 8.18 17.83 -19.51
C GLU A 94 7.85 19.17 -18.84
N GLU A 95 6.58 19.45 -18.57
CA GLU A 95 6.13 20.64 -17.87
C GLU A 95 6.21 20.52 -16.35
N ARG A 96 6.53 19.32 -15.84
CA ARG A 96 6.69 19.07 -14.42
C ARG A 96 8.15 18.98 -14.00
N ARG A 97 8.40 19.39 -12.76
CA ARG A 97 9.68 19.23 -12.06
C ARG A 97 9.43 18.73 -10.66
N SER A 98 10.32 17.90 -10.18
CA SER A 98 10.29 17.43 -8.81
C SER A 98 11.52 17.89 -8.03
N PHE A 99 11.30 18.16 -6.75
CA PHE A 99 12.32 18.54 -5.78
C PHE A 99 12.25 17.51 -4.67
N GLY A 100 13.39 16.93 -4.33
CA GLY A 100 13.49 15.93 -3.31
C GLY A 100 14.52 16.28 -2.25
N GLY A 101 14.41 15.63 -1.12
CA GLY A 101 15.35 15.75 -0.02
C GLY A 101 14.78 15.11 1.22
N ALA A 102 15.63 14.61 2.10
CA ALA A 102 15.23 14.14 3.42
C ALA A 102 15.25 15.34 4.37
N ALA A 103 14.14 16.07 4.41
CA ALA A 103 14.03 17.30 5.16
C ALA A 103 13.17 17.09 6.40
N ALA A 104 13.77 16.96 7.57
CA ALA A 104 13.06 16.95 8.84
C ALA A 104 12.96 18.37 9.41
N ILE A 105 11.74 18.79 9.75
CA ILE A 105 11.46 20.12 10.31
C ILE A 105 10.70 19.92 11.62
N GLU A 106 11.23 20.41 12.72
CA GLU A 106 10.51 20.46 13.98
C GLU A 106 9.47 21.57 13.94
N THR A 107 8.21 21.22 14.10
CA THR A 107 7.07 22.15 14.17
C THR A 107 6.40 22.05 15.53
N ALA A 108 5.52 22.99 15.84
CA ALA A 108 4.71 22.94 17.05
C ALA A 108 3.86 21.65 17.15
N GLY A 109 3.53 21.01 16.02
CA GLY A 109 2.72 19.80 15.95
C GLY A 109 3.52 18.50 15.98
N GLY A 110 4.83 18.55 15.83
CA GLY A 110 5.70 17.38 15.71
C GLY A 110 6.81 17.56 14.68
N VAL A 111 7.39 16.45 14.23
CA VAL A 111 8.42 16.47 13.19
C VAL A 111 7.77 16.27 11.83
N LEU A 112 7.84 17.27 10.98
CA LEU A 112 7.40 17.21 9.58
C LEU A 112 8.57 16.73 8.72
N LEU A 113 8.38 15.61 8.05
CA LEU A 113 9.33 15.06 7.08
C LEU A 113 8.85 15.44 5.68
N ALA A 114 9.41 16.48 5.09
CA ALA A 114 9.13 16.84 3.71
C ALA A 114 9.81 15.81 2.78
N GLU A 115 9.01 15.19 1.91
CA GLU A 115 9.48 14.06 1.10
C GLU A 115 9.68 14.45 -0.36
N LEU A 116 8.68 15.07 -0.94
CA LEU A 116 8.63 15.36 -2.37
C LEU A 116 7.81 16.62 -2.62
N LEU A 117 8.37 17.54 -3.38
CA LEU A 117 7.63 18.64 -3.97
C LEU A 117 7.56 18.47 -5.48
N VAL A 118 6.35 18.39 -6.02
CA VAL A 118 6.10 18.38 -7.46
C VAL A 118 5.55 19.74 -7.87
N VAL A 119 6.20 20.36 -8.85
CA VAL A 119 5.79 21.64 -9.43
C VAL A 119 5.32 21.38 -10.86
N GLY A 120 4.07 21.72 -11.12
CA GLY A 120 3.43 21.68 -12.44
C GLY A 120 2.95 23.07 -12.88
N PRO A 121 2.33 23.18 -14.05
CA PRO A 121 1.77 24.43 -14.55
C PRO A 121 0.71 25.00 -13.58
N GLY A 122 1.05 26.12 -12.93
CA GLY A 122 0.13 26.83 -12.04
C GLY A 122 -0.18 26.16 -10.70
N HIS A 123 0.48 25.05 -10.35
CA HIS A 123 0.32 24.41 -9.05
C HIS A 123 1.61 23.79 -8.54
N ALA A 124 1.67 23.60 -7.22
CA ALA A 124 2.76 22.86 -6.60
C ALA A 124 2.22 22.07 -5.39
N VAL A 125 2.62 20.83 -5.28
CA VAL A 125 2.16 19.89 -4.25
C VAL A 125 3.37 19.35 -3.50
N LEU A 126 3.39 19.55 -2.18
CA LEU A 126 4.38 18.98 -1.27
C LEU A 126 3.77 17.81 -0.53
N ASP A 127 4.33 16.64 -0.73
CA ASP A 127 4.03 15.43 0.06
C ASP A 127 4.98 15.36 1.25
N ALA A 128 4.41 15.19 2.44
CA ALA A 128 5.16 15.13 3.68
C ALA A 128 4.53 14.14 4.67
N SER A 129 5.35 13.63 5.58
CA SER A 129 4.89 12.81 6.71
C SER A 129 5.10 13.60 8.00
N LEU A 130 4.06 13.72 8.81
CA LEU A 130 4.12 14.30 10.15
C LEU A 130 4.22 13.16 11.16
N VAL A 131 5.28 13.19 11.99
CA VAL A 131 5.39 12.38 13.21
C VAL A 131 4.93 13.27 14.36
N PRO A 132 3.71 13.05 14.90
CA PRO A 132 3.13 13.96 15.89
C PRO A 132 3.91 13.96 17.20
N SER A 133 3.96 15.11 17.87
CA SER A 133 4.67 15.25 19.16
C SER A 133 4.08 14.37 20.28
N TRP A 134 2.80 14.01 20.19
CA TRP A 134 2.17 13.11 21.17
C TRP A 134 2.63 11.65 21.05
N SER A 135 3.15 11.21 19.89
CA SER A 135 3.70 9.86 19.73
C SER A 135 5.01 9.66 20.49
N ALA A 136 5.71 10.76 20.86
CA ALA A 136 6.92 10.74 21.65
C ALA A 136 6.64 10.75 23.18
N ALA A 137 5.42 10.99 23.60
CA ALA A 137 5.03 10.93 25.01
C ALA A 137 4.93 9.45 25.45
N PRO A 138 5.49 9.06 26.62
CA PRO A 138 5.24 7.72 27.15
C PRO A 138 3.73 7.54 27.32
N PRO A 139 3.18 6.36 26.97
CA PRO A 139 1.74 6.13 27.11
C PRO A 139 1.34 6.44 28.57
N PRO A 140 0.25 7.19 28.78
CA PRO A 140 -0.23 7.45 30.12
C PRO A 140 -0.44 6.10 30.83
N PRO A 141 -0.17 6.02 32.14
CA PRO A 141 -0.40 4.80 32.90
C PRO A 141 -1.83 4.34 32.64
N ALA A 142 -2.00 3.08 32.24
CA ALA A 142 -3.20 2.47 31.70
C ALA A 142 -4.47 3.02 32.33
N ALA A 143 -5.10 3.97 31.65
CA ALA A 143 -6.41 4.48 32.00
C ALA A 143 -7.45 3.36 31.85
N PRO A 144 -8.50 3.31 32.67
CA PRO A 144 -9.54 2.30 32.56
C PRO A 144 -10.08 2.32 31.11
N ARG A 145 -10.13 1.15 30.49
CA ARG A 145 -10.51 0.88 29.09
C ARG A 145 -11.55 1.88 28.59
N GLN A 146 -11.09 2.89 27.86
CA GLN A 146 -11.98 3.83 27.21
C GLN A 146 -12.74 3.10 26.10
N ARG A 147 -14.02 3.40 25.95
CA ARG A 147 -14.81 2.85 24.84
C ARG A 147 -14.17 3.24 23.51
N PRO A 148 -14.24 2.38 22.50
CA PRO A 148 -13.73 2.72 21.15
C PRO A 148 -14.37 4.05 20.68
N LEU A 149 -13.55 4.97 20.21
CA LEU A 149 -14.02 6.26 19.69
C LEU A 149 -15.03 6.00 18.57
N SER A 150 -16.16 6.71 18.59
CA SER A 150 -17.11 6.69 17.48
C SER A 150 -16.44 7.27 16.21
N GLN A 151 -16.97 6.94 15.03
CA GLN A 151 -16.46 7.47 13.76
C GLN A 151 -16.44 9.01 13.73
N LYS A 152 -17.37 9.66 14.44
CA LYS A 152 -17.43 11.12 14.59
C LYS A 152 -16.30 11.63 15.49
N GLU A 153 -16.02 10.96 16.60
CA GLU A 153 -14.94 11.31 17.53
C GLU A 153 -13.57 11.06 16.87
N ARG A 154 -13.43 9.98 16.09
CA ARG A 154 -12.25 9.75 15.23
C ARG A 154 -12.04 10.90 14.26
N ARG A 155 -13.07 11.31 13.51
CA ARG A 155 -12.96 12.48 12.61
C ARG A 155 -12.56 13.76 13.35
N GLN A 156 -13.00 13.95 14.60
CA GLN A 156 -12.64 15.12 15.39
C GLN A 156 -11.18 15.09 15.90
N VAL A 157 -10.65 13.91 16.22
CA VAL A 157 -9.21 13.76 16.51
C VAL A 157 -8.37 14.05 15.26
N TRP A 158 -8.79 13.57 14.10
CA TRP A 158 -8.16 13.83 12.81
C TRP A 158 -8.26 15.31 12.34
N GLN A 159 -9.27 16.04 12.80
CA GLN A 159 -9.43 17.48 12.53
C GLN A 159 -8.45 18.36 13.33
N ARG A 160 -7.70 17.79 14.27
CA ARG A 160 -6.61 18.47 14.98
C ARG A 160 -5.28 18.36 14.24
N VAL A 161 -5.31 18.42 12.90
CA VAL A 161 -4.05 18.60 12.16
C VAL A 161 -3.40 19.87 12.66
N PRO A 162 -2.13 19.84 13.09
CA PRO A 162 -1.43 21.01 13.54
C PRO A 162 -1.48 22.09 12.45
N THR A 163 -1.62 23.33 12.84
CA THR A 163 -1.38 24.43 11.92
C THR A 163 0.12 24.48 11.63
N PHE A 164 0.49 24.73 10.38
CA PHE A 164 1.87 24.89 9.93
C PHE A 164 2.20 26.36 9.66
N ASP A 165 1.52 27.26 10.39
CA ASP A 165 1.70 28.72 10.27
C ASP A 165 3.10 29.16 10.74
N ASP A 166 3.79 28.30 11.50
CA ASP A 166 5.16 28.47 11.93
C ASP A 166 6.21 28.04 10.89
N VAL A 167 5.77 27.44 9.76
CA VAL A 167 6.66 27.00 8.69
C VAL A 167 6.71 28.05 7.58
N THR A 168 7.89 28.58 7.33
CA THR A 168 8.16 29.47 6.21
C THR A 168 8.76 28.69 5.06
N VAL A 169 8.26 28.91 3.84
CA VAL A 169 8.77 28.30 2.62
C VAL A 169 9.26 29.37 1.66
N THR A 170 10.50 29.26 1.18
CA THR A 170 11.12 30.21 0.25
C THR A 170 11.90 29.49 -0.83
N ASP A 171 12.14 30.14 -1.97
CA ASP A 171 13.03 29.64 -3.02
C ASP A 171 14.37 30.42 -3.08
N ASP A 172 15.24 30.02 -4.00
CA ASP A 172 16.53 30.65 -4.28
C ASP A 172 16.40 32.10 -4.84
N ARG A 173 15.19 32.51 -5.21
CA ARG A 173 14.88 33.84 -5.68
C ARG A 173 14.31 34.74 -4.59
N GLY A 174 14.12 34.22 -3.39
CA GLY A 174 13.55 34.94 -2.24
C GLY A 174 12.02 35.02 -2.28
N THR A 175 11.33 34.25 -3.15
CA THR A 175 9.88 34.19 -3.17
C THR A 175 9.41 33.42 -1.94
N THR A 176 8.42 33.94 -1.24
CA THR A 176 7.79 33.26 -0.10
C THR A 176 6.48 32.58 -0.53
N TYR A 177 6.26 31.38 -0.05
CA TYR A 177 5.10 30.54 -0.39
C TYR A 177 4.26 30.28 0.84
N ALA A 178 2.94 30.32 0.69
CA ALA A 178 2.01 29.85 1.69
C ALA A 178 1.82 28.33 1.58
N LEU A 179 1.97 27.61 2.70
CA LEU A 179 1.62 26.19 2.81
C LEU A 179 0.13 26.07 3.14
N LYS A 180 -0.64 25.48 2.24
CA LYS A 180 -2.05 25.17 2.49
C LYS A 180 -2.24 23.66 2.55
N VAL A 181 -2.71 23.15 3.68
CA VAL A 181 -3.05 21.73 3.82
C VAL A 181 -4.19 21.41 2.85
N ARG A 182 -3.94 20.48 1.95
CA ARG A 182 -4.90 19.95 0.99
C ARG A 182 -5.57 18.69 1.50
N GLU A 183 -4.77 17.80 2.07
CA GLU A 183 -5.22 16.49 2.51
C GLU A 183 -4.37 15.97 3.66
N THR A 184 -4.98 15.14 4.49
CA THR A 184 -4.30 14.44 5.57
C THR A 184 -4.79 13.00 5.62
N GLU A 185 -3.85 12.06 5.67
CA GLU A 185 -4.14 10.64 5.77
C GLU A 185 -3.26 10.04 6.88
N GLY A 186 -3.88 9.44 7.87
CA GLY A 186 -3.12 8.86 8.96
C GLY A 186 -2.99 7.36 8.82
N TYR A 187 -1.83 6.88 9.13
CA TYR A 187 -1.50 5.48 9.19
C TYR A 187 -1.37 5.04 10.64
N SER A 188 -2.34 4.26 11.13
CA SER A 188 -2.19 3.49 12.35
C SER A 188 -2.12 2.01 11.98
N GLY A 189 -1.24 1.27 12.63
CA GLY A 189 -1.15 -0.19 12.47
C GLY A 189 -2.42 -0.92 12.91
N GLN A 190 -3.26 -0.25 13.70
CA GLN A 190 -4.56 -0.75 14.14
C GLN A 190 -5.61 0.38 14.14
N PRO A 191 -6.90 0.05 13.87
CA PRO A 191 -7.97 1.06 13.79
C PRO A 191 -8.21 1.87 15.07
N ASP A 192 -7.75 1.38 16.21
CA ASP A 192 -7.99 1.95 17.55
C ASP A 192 -6.71 2.58 18.16
N GLU A 193 -5.59 2.60 17.42
CA GLU A 193 -4.34 3.22 17.86
C GLU A 193 -4.17 4.61 17.24
N GLU A 194 -3.53 5.51 17.99
CA GLU A 194 -3.11 6.80 17.44
C GLU A 194 -2.08 6.56 16.32
N PRO A 195 -2.19 7.29 15.21
CA PRO A 195 -1.27 7.08 14.09
C PRO A 195 0.16 7.41 14.49
N GLU A 196 1.09 6.52 14.18
CA GLU A 196 2.52 6.76 14.34
C GLU A 196 3.02 7.88 13.42
N SER A 197 2.37 8.03 12.27
CA SER A 197 2.62 9.12 11.33
C SER A 197 1.36 9.51 10.57
N ILE A 198 1.32 10.77 10.16
CA ILE A 198 0.23 11.34 9.36
C ILE A 198 0.84 11.81 8.05
N ARG A 199 0.37 11.29 6.92
CA ARG A 199 0.68 11.87 5.62
C ARG A 199 -0.05 13.19 5.49
N VAL A 200 0.68 14.26 5.11
CA VAL A 200 0.13 15.59 4.90
C VAL A 200 0.51 16.05 3.50
N VAL A 201 -0.49 16.39 2.72
CA VAL A 201 -0.29 16.95 1.39
C VAL A 201 -0.59 18.44 1.44
N PHE A 202 0.41 19.24 1.07
CA PHE A 202 0.29 20.68 1.02
C PHE A 202 0.23 21.17 -0.42
N ARG A 203 -0.47 22.29 -0.61
CA ARG A 203 -0.37 23.10 -1.80
C ARG A 203 0.49 24.32 -1.49
N LEU A 204 1.45 24.66 -2.35
CA LEU A 204 2.22 25.89 -2.29
C LEU A 204 1.54 26.96 -3.14
N GLU A 205 1.38 28.16 -2.57
CA GLU A 205 0.81 29.31 -3.26
C GLU A 205 1.67 30.56 -3.03
N PRO A 206 2.07 31.26 -4.12
CA PRO A 206 1.93 30.87 -5.52
C PRO A 206 2.72 29.61 -5.86
N ALA A 207 2.54 29.03 -7.05
CA ALA A 207 3.37 27.92 -7.50
C ALA A 207 4.81 28.41 -7.70
N PRO A 208 5.84 27.64 -7.26
CA PRO A 208 7.24 28.01 -7.46
C PRO A 208 7.58 28.19 -8.93
N ALA A 209 8.50 29.11 -9.19
CA ALA A 209 9.00 29.31 -10.54
C ALA A 209 9.70 28.04 -11.05
N ARG A 210 9.51 27.73 -12.34
CA ARG A 210 10.08 26.52 -12.96
C ARG A 210 11.61 26.46 -12.86
N GLU A 211 12.26 27.62 -12.82
CA GLU A 211 13.70 27.77 -12.76
C GLU A 211 14.26 27.78 -11.32
N ALA A 212 13.42 27.65 -10.31
CA ALA A 212 13.89 27.55 -8.93
C ALA A 212 14.85 26.34 -8.79
N ALA A 213 16.02 26.58 -8.21
CA ALA A 213 17.01 25.53 -8.03
C ALA A 213 16.77 24.72 -6.74
N TRP A 214 16.18 25.36 -5.73
CA TRP A 214 15.82 24.73 -4.47
C TRP A 214 14.63 25.45 -3.83
N ILE A 215 13.96 24.72 -2.94
CA ILE A 215 12.93 25.24 -2.04
C ILE A 215 13.38 24.99 -0.61
N GLU A 216 13.39 26.03 0.19
CA GLU A 216 13.81 26.00 1.58
C GLU A 216 12.57 26.03 2.49
N LEU A 217 12.54 25.10 3.44
CA LEU A 217 11.53 25.06 4.48
C LEU A 217 12.20 25.36 5.83
N ARG A 218 11.60 26.23 6.62
CA ARG A 218 12.11 26.65 7.94
C ARG A 218 10.96 26.76 8.92
N ALA A 219 11.01 26.03 10.03
CA ALA A 219 10.16 26.30 11.18
C ALA A 219 10.70 27.51 11.98
N GLN A 220 9.82 28.20 12.68
CA GLN A 220 10.19 29.36 13.49
C GLN A 220 11.21 28.98 14.58
N GLY A 221 12.43 29.54 14.50
CA GLY A 221 13.52 29.23 15.41
C GLY A 221 14.23 27.89 15.19
N GLY A 222 13.83 27.12 14.19
CA GLY A 222 14.39 25.82 13.84
C GLY A 222 15.46 25.86 12.75
N PRO A 223 16.09 24.71 12.47
CA PRO A 223 17.00 24.55 11.37
C PRO A 223 16.31 24.76 10.03
N THR A 224 17.08 25.16 9.04
CA THR A 224 16.62 25.28 7.67
C THR A 224 16.89 23.98 6.93
N THR A 225 15.93 23.56 6.13
CA THR A 225 16.06 22.39 5.28
C THR A 225 15.73 22.74 3.83
N ARG A 226 16.40 22.09 2.88
CA ARG A 226 16.22 22.37 1.44
C ARG A 226 15.82 21.14 0.68
N LEU A 227 14.81 21.32 -0.15
CA LEU A 227 14.49 20.42 -1.25
C LEU A 227 15.18 20.95 -2.49
N VAL A 228 15.98 20.13 -3.14
CA VAL A 228 16.71 20.51 -4.36
C VAL A 228 16.08 19.87 -5.59
N THR A 229 16.25 20.47 -6.75
CA THR A 229 15.83 19.86 -8.01
C THR A 229 16.54 18.54 -8.21
N SER A 230 15.75 17.52 -8.50
CA SER A 230 16.27 16.19 -8.75
C SER A 230 16.79 16.03 -10.17
N PRO A 231 17.84 15.24 -10.36
CA PRO A 231 18.30 14.90 -11.70
C PRO A 231 17.19 14.15 -12.43
N ARG A 232 17.00 14.46 -13.72
CA ARG A 232 16.08 13.73 -14.59
C ARG A 232 16.74 12.47 -15.11
N ALA A 233 16.04 11.34 -14.94
CA ALA A 233 16.52 10.06 -15.46
C ALA A 233 16.44 10.01 -16.99
N ALA A 234 17.37 9.29 -17.61
CA ALA A 234 17.18 8.80 -18.97
C ALA A 234 16.16 7.64 -18.93
N VAL A 235 15.08 7.79 -19.69
CA VAL A 235 13.94 6.89 -19.64
C VAL A 235 13.76 6.19 -20.98
N HIS A 236 13.44 4.90 -20.92
CA HIS A 236 13.02 4.11 -22.07
C HIS A 236 11.66 3.47 -21.76
N VAL A 237 10.64 3.75 -22.55
CA VAL A 237 9.30 3.17 -22.45
C VAL A 237 9.14 2.16 -23.58
N SER A 238 8.69 0.93 -23.24
CA SER A 238 8.43 -0.12 -24.23
C SER A 238 7.10 0.10 -24.95
N ASP A 239 6.91 -0.62 -26.04
CA ASP A 239 5.58 -0.81 -26.61
C ASP A 239 4.69 -1.63 -25.68
N VAL A 240 3.36 -1.51 -25.86
CA VAL A 240 2.39 -2.36 -25.19
C VAL A 240 2.48 -3.78 -25.74
N THR A 241 2.59 -4.75 -24.86
CA THR A 241 2.64 -6.16 -25.24
C THR A 241 1.54 -6.95 -24.53
N PRO A 242 1.05 -8.04 -25.15
CA PRO A 242 0.07 -8.90 -24.49
C PRO A 242 0.73 -9.65 -23.31
N VAL A 243 -0.05 -9.91 -22.27
CA VAL A 243 0.33 -10.75 -21.13
C VAL A 243 -0.84 -11.66 -20.78
N SER A 244 -0.54 -12.89 -20.37
CA SER A 244 -1.56 -13.80 -19.87
C SER A 244 -2.17 -13.26 -18.57
N ALA A 245 -3.50 -13.11 -18.56
CA ALA A 245 -4.24 -12.72 -17.35
C ALA A 245 -4.06 -13.75 -16.22
N ALA A 246 -3.96 -15.02 -16.58
CA ALA A 246 -3.73 -16.12 -15.66
C ALA A 246 -2.33 -16.05 -15.04
N GLU A 247 -1.28 -15.85 -15.84
CA GLU A 247 0.09 -15.67 -15.33
C GLU A 247 0.21 -14.45 -14.42
N LYS A 248 -0.33 -13.30 -14.87
CA LYS A 248 -0.40 -12.09 -14.04
C LYS A 248 -1.07 -12.37 -12.70
N GLY A 249 -2.22 -13.05 -12.71
CA GLY A 249 -2.96 -13.39 -11.50
C GLY A 249 -2.14 -14.24 -10.51
N LEU A 250 -1.41 -15.25 -11.00
CA LEU A 250 -0.56 -16.09 -10.16
C LEU A 250 0.65 -15.33 -9.59
N GLU A 251 1.29 -14.48 -10.39
CA GLU A 251 2.38 -13.64 -9.92
C GLU A 251 1.92 -12.60 -8.89
N ASP A 252 0.77 -11.97 -9.09
CA ASP A 252 0.21 -11.01 -8.14
C ASP A 252 -0.11 -11.68 -6.79
N LEU A 253 -0.61 -12.92 -6.80
CA LEU A 253 -0.79 -13.71 -5.57
C LEU A 253 0.54 -13.97 -4.85
N ALA A 254 1.58 -14.39 -5.59
CA ALA A 254 2.90 -14.63 -5.01
C ALA A 254 3.48 -13.35 -4.40
N ARG A 255 3.45 -12.25 -5.14
CA ARG A 255 3.95 -10.95 -4.70
C ARG A 255 3.18 -10.43 -3.49
N GLY A 256 1.85 -10.64 -3.43
CA GLY A 256 1.05 -10.29 -2.27
C GLY A 256 1.46 -11.05 -0.99
N LEU A 257 1.77 -12.33 -1.09
CA LEU A 257 2.30 -13.13 0.02
C LEU A 257 3.69 -12.66 0.46
N ILE A 258 4.59 -12.41 -0.51
CA ILE A 258 5.93 -11.90 -0.24
C ILE A 258 5.85 -10.50 0.41
N GLY A 259 5.03 -9.61 -0.12
CA GLY A 259 4.82 -8.27 0.42
C GLY A 259 4.33 -8.28 1.87
N THR A 260 3.38 -9.16 2.20
CA THR A 260 2.92 -9.38 3.57
C THR A 260 4.08 -9.76 4.49
N ARG A 261 4.96 -10.66 4.03
CA ARG A 261 6.13 -11.10 4.79
C ARG A 261 7.17 -9.99 4.97
N LEU A 262 7.45 -9.24 3.90
CA LEU A 262 8.40 -8.11 3.91
C LEU A 262 7.94 -6.97 4.83
N ALA A 263 6.64 -6.74 4.90
CA ALA A 263 6.04 -5.78 5.84
C ALA A 263 6.10 -6.23 7.31
N GLY A 264 6.73 -7.38 7.61
CA GLY A 264 6.85 -7.90 8.97
C GLY A 264 5.62 -8.66 9.48
N TRP A 265 4.59 -8.86 8.64
CA TRP A 265 3.38 -9.58 9.02
C TRP A 265 3.55 -11.08 8.82
N PRO A 266 3.06 -11.92 9.76
CA PRO A 266 3.07 -13.35 9.55
C PRO A 266 2.08 -13.74 8.43
N VAL A 267 2.56 -14.51 7.45
CA VAL A 267 1.69 -15.10 6.43
C VAL A 267 1.00 -16.32 7.03
N GLY A 268 -0.22 -16.14 7.50
CA GLY A 268 -1.00 -17.17 8.16
C GLY A 268 -1.56 -18.21 7.18
N LEU A 269 -2.05 -19.34 7.73
CA LEU A 269 -2.71 -20.41 6.96
C LEU A 269 -3.80 -19.86 6.02
N ARG A 270 -4.58 -18.92 6.51
CA ARG A 270 -5.68 -18.32 5.76
C ARG A 270 -5.23 -17.62 4.47
N GLN A 271 -4.22 -16.74 4.55
CA GLN A 271 -3.73 -16.02 3.36
C GLN A 271 -3.20 -17.00 2.31
N ARG A 272 -2.49 -18.05 2.75
CA ARG A 272 -1.98 -19.10 1.88
C ARG A 272 -3.11 -19.92 1.25
N SER A 273 -4.13 -20.32 2.04
CA SER A 273 -5.29 -21.07 1.53
C SER A 273 -6.07 -20.26 0.50
N ILE A 274 -6.25 -18.95 0.71
CA ILE A 274 -6.87 -18.04 -0.26
C ILE A 274 -6.03 -17.98 -1.53
N ALA A 275 -4.71 -17.80 -1.42
CA ALA A 275 -3.83 -17.75 -2.57
C ALA A 275 -3.87 -19.05 -3.39
N LEU A 276 -3.82 -20.20 -2.73
CA LEU A 276 -3.91 -21.52 -3.39
C LEU A 276 -5.27 -21.76 -4.03
N ALA A 277 -6.38 -21.37 -3.38
CA ALA A 277 -7.72 -21.49 -3.94
C ALA A 277 -7.90 -20.61 -5.19
N ARG A 278 -7.37 -19.37 -5.17
CA ARG A 278 -7.35 -18.50 -6.35
C ARG A 278 -6.49 -19.07 -7.47
N ALA A 279 -5.33 -19.60 -7.14
CA ALA A 279 -4.48 -20.27 -8.12
C ALA A 279 -5.20 -21.47 -8.76
N ALA A 280 -5.94 -22.26 -7.98
CA ALA A 280 -6.76 -23.34 -8.50
C ALA A 280 -7.85 -22.84 -9.46
N ALA A 281 -8.56 -21.77 -9.11
CA ALA A 281 -9.57 -21.16 -9.96
C ALA A 281 -8.98 -20.63 -11.29
N ILE A 282 -7.78 -20.04 -11.25
CA ILE A 282 -7.04 -19.60 -12.45
C ILE A 282 -6.68 -20.82 -13.31
N LEU A 283 -6.24 -21.92 -12.71
CA LEU A 283 -5.93 -23.17 -13.44
C LEU A 283 -7.18 -23.77 -14.08
N GLU A 284 -8.31 -23.76 -13.39
CA GLU A 284 -9.60 -24.27 -13.90
C GLU A 284 -10.14 -23.43 -15.07
N SER A 285 -9.77 -22.15 -15.19
CA SER A 285 -10.16 -21.31 -16.34
C SER A 285 -9.55 -21.80 -17.67
N GLY A 286 -8.47 -22.57 -17.63
CA GLY A 286 -7.79 -23.08 -18.81
C GLY A 286 -7.00 -22.03 -19.62
N GLU A 287 -6.84 -20.84 -19.08
CA GLU A 287 -6.13 -19.72 -19.73
C GLU A 287 -4.61 -19.77 -19.50
N LEU A 288 -4.14 -20.68 -18.66
CA LEU A 288 -2.71 -20.84 -18.37
C LEU A 288 -2.07 -21.86 -19.31
N ASP A 289 -0.86 -21.55 -19.80
CA ASP A 289 -0.06 -22.53 -20.53
C ASP A 289 0.22 -23.76 -19.64
N ALA A 290 -0.04 -24.95 -20.16
CA ALA A 290 0.21 -26.21 -19.46
C ALA A 290 1.69 -26.40 -19.05
N ALA A 291 2.63 -25.72 -19.72
CA ALA A 291 4.04 -25.70 -19.40
C ALA A 291 4.42 -24.67 -18.32
N SER A 292 3.50 -23.84 -17.84
CA SER A 292 3.78 -22.83 -16.83
C SER A 292 4.17 -23.47 -15.50
N GLU A 293 5.32 -23.08 -14.96
CA GLU A 293 5.79 -23.51 -13.64
C GLU A 293 5.21 -22.69 -12.48
N LEU A 294 4.52 -21.58 -12.75
CA LEU A 294 4.03 -20.62 -11.76
C LEU A 294 3.16 -21.26 -10.65
N PRO A 295 2.23 -22.21 -10.94
CA PRO A 295 1.44 -22.86 -9.89
C PRO A 295 2.32 -23.65 -8.90
N GLY A 296 3.30 -24.38 -9.44
CA GLY A 296 4.25 -25.12 -8.62
C GLY A 296 5.18 -24.20 -7.81
N GLN A 297 5.58 -23.06 -8.40
CA GLN A 297 6.36 -22.04 -7.71
C GLN A 297 5.57 -21.40 -6.57
N LEU A 298 4.29 -21.06 -6.77
CA LEU A 298 3.41 -20.52 -5.73
C LEU A 298 3.20 -21.50 -4.58
N ALA A 299 3.04 -22.79 -4.87
CA ALA A 299 2.94 -23.83 -3.85
C ALA A 299 4.24 -23.93 -3.03
N ARG A 300 5.42 -23.88 -3.69
CA ARG A 300 6.72 -23.85 -3.00
C ARG A 300 6.86 -22.59 -2.14
N LEU A 301 6.42 -21.42 -2.62
CA LEU A 301 6.41 -20.20 -1.85
C LEU A 301 5.58 -20.35 -0.57
N CYS A 302 4.36 -20.86 -0.66
CA CYS A 302 3.52 -21.13 0.51
C CYS A 302 4.21 -22.02 1.54
N ALA A 303 4.91 -23.07 1.09
CA ALA A 303 5.67 -23.97 1.97
C ALA A 303 6.89 -23.28 2.59
N SER A 304 7.61 -22.44 1.83
CA SER A 304 8.78 -21.67 2.34
C SER A 304 8.36 -20.65 3.40
N LEU A 305 7.20 -20.01 3.22
CA LEU A 305 6.68 -19.05 4.20
C LEU A 305 6.24 -19.70 5.54
N THR A 306 6.06 -21.03 5.57
CA THR A 306 5.85 -21.82 6.80
C THR A 306 7.14 -22.32 7.43
N GLY A 307 8.25 -22.24 6.74
CA GLY A 307 9.50 -22.87 7.13
C GLY A 307 9.58 -24.37 6.80
N GLU A 308 8.62 -24.92 6.04
CA GLU A 308 8.63 -26.31 5.60
C GLU A 308 9.62 -26.56 4.47
N ARG A 309 9.98 -25.50 3.72
CA ARG A 309 10.97 -25.55 2.62
C ARG A 309 11.90 -24.36 2.67
N PRO A 310 13.16 -24.50 2.20
CA PRO A 310 14.09 -23.39 2.09
C PRO A 310 13.62 -22.37 1.05
N VAL A 311 13.99 -21.11 1.27
CA VAL A 311 13.69 -20.00 0.36
C VAL A 311 14.42 -20.15 -0.97
N ASP A 312 15.57 -20.83 -0.97
CA ASP A 312 16.42 -21.04 -2.17
C ASP A 312 15.76 -21.94 -3.23
N ASP A 313 14.70 -22.70 -2.88
CA ASP A 313 13.88 -23.49 -3.81
C ASP A 313 12.93 -22.62 -4.67
N LEU A 314 12.94 -21.31 -4.48
CA LEU A 314 12.08 -20.35 -5.18
C LEU A 314 12.79 -19.73 -6.39
N PRO A 315 12.03 -19.12 -7.34
CA PRO A 315 12.62 -18.30 -8.38
C PRO A 315 13.59 -17.25 -7.80
N PRO A 316 14.73 -16.97 -8.46
CA PRO A 316 15.74 -16.05 -7.94
C PRO A 316 15.20 -14.68 -7.48
N ALA A 317 14.28 -14.11 -8.26
CA ALA A 317 13.63 -12.84 -7.90
C ALA A 317 12.84 -12.93 -6.57
N TRP A 318 12.13 -14.03 -6.34
CA TRP A 318 11.35 -14.23 -5.10
C TRP A 318 12.24 -14.54 -3.91
N SER A 319 13.23 -15.41 -4.08
CA SER A 319 14.19 -15.74 -3.02
C SER A 319 15.01 -14.51 -2.63
N GLY A 320 15.43 -13.69 -3.61
CA GLY A 320 16.12 -12.42 -3.39
C GLY A 320 15.29 -11.44 -2.56
N MET A 321 14.03 -11.24 -2.90
CA MET A 321 13.12 -10.39 -2.13
C MET A 321 13.00 -10.85 -0.67
N LEU A 322 12.76 -12.14 -0.44
CA LEU A 322 12.60 -12.69 0.92
C LEU A 322 13.90 -12.65 1.72
N SER A 323 15.05 -12.84 1.07
CA SER A 323 16.37 -12.75 1.73
C SER A 323 16.76 -11.32 2.08
N ALA A 324 16.21 -10.34 1.38
CA ALA A 324 16.40 -8.92 1.68
C ALA A 324 15.44 -8.39 2.76
N ALA A 325 14.57 -9.25 3.30
CA ALA A 325 13.63 -8.88 4.36
C ALA A 325 14.37 -8.31 5.59
N GLY A 326 13.96 -7.12 6.03
CA GLY A 326 14.56 -6.44 7.19
C GLY A 326 15.94 -5.83 6.94
N GLN A 327 16.45 -5.86 5.72
CA GLN A 327 17.66 -5.11 5.37
C GLN A 327 17.35 -3.60 5.38
N ASN A 328 18.18 -2.86 6.08
CA ASN A 328 18.21 -1.40 6.07
C ASN A 328 19.55 -0.98 5.48
N GLY A 329 19.57 -0.25 4.39
CA GLY A 329 20.83 0.17 3.78
C GLY A 329 20.72 0.59 2.31
N GLY A 330 19.50 0.77 1.83
CA GLY A 330 19.29 1.35 0.50
C GLY A 330 19.84 2.78 0.42
N PRO A 331 20.24 3.24 -0.78
CA PRO A 331 20.67 4.61 -0.98
C PRO A 331 19.52 5.59 -0.77
N ALA A 332 19.84 6.78 -0.25
CA ALA A 332 18.85 7.86 -0.09
C ALA A 332 19.04 8.87 -1.22
N TYR A 333 18.10 8.94 -2.15
CA TYR A 333 18.08 9.93 -3.23
C TYR A 333 16.66 10.09 -3.78
N HIS A 334 16.47 11.16 -4.52
CA HIS A 334 15.27 11.42 -5.31
C HIS A 334 15.62 11.53 -6.80
N LEU A 335 14.77 10.95 -7.66
CA LEU A 335 14.97 10.90 -9.11
C LEU A 335 13.71 11.39 -9.83
N ASP A 336 13.85 12.35 -10.71
CA ASP A 336 12.77 12.81 -11.60
C ASP A 336 12.71 11.90 -12.82
N ILE A 337 11.59 11.22 -13.04
CA ILE A 337 11.42 10.23 -14.13
C ILE A 337 10.63 10.87 -15.28
N ALA A 338 9.48 11.47 -14.97
CA ALA A 338 8.63 12.19 -15.91
C ALA A 338 8.32 11.40 -17.20
N ALA A 339 7.91 10.14 -17.05
CA ALA A 339 7.61 9.23 -18.16
C ALA A 339 6.11 9.07 -18.38
N ALA A 340 5.61 9.42 -19.57
CA ALA A 340 4.26 9.06 -19.99
C ALA A 340 4.24 7.62 -20.51
N LEU A 341 3.27 6.82 -20.07
CA LEU A 341 3.08 5.44 -20.52
C LEU A 341 2.01 5.40 -21.62
N PRO A 342 2.16 4.52 -22.62
CA PRO A 342 1.07 4.18 -23.51
C PRO A 342 -0.16 3.71 -22.71
N PRO A 343 -1.39 4.01 -23.17
CA PRO A 343 -2.58 3.54 -22.49
C PRO A 343 -2.60 2.01 -22.45
N ILE A 344 -2.87 1.45 -21.26
CA ILE A 344 -3.11 0.01 -21.06
C ILE A 344 -4.50 -0.18 -20.49
N HIS A 345 -5.31 -1.03 -21.10
CA HIS A 345 -6.67 -1.31 -20.69
C HIS A 345 -7.49 -0.03 -20.40
N GLY A 346 -7.30 1.02 -21.19
CA GLY A 346 -7.98 2.30 -21.04
C GLY A 346 -7.48 3.18 -19.88
N VAL A 347 -6.44 2.78 -19.17
CA VAL A 347 -5.76 3.60 -18.16
C VAL A 347 -4.60 4.33 -18.81
N VAL A 348 -4.59 5.66 -18.71
CA VAL A 348 -3.44 6.52 -19.04
C VAL A 348 -2.67 6.77 -17.75
N ALA A 349 -1.40 6.42 -17.73
CA ALA A 349 -0.55 6.61 -16.57
C ALA A 349 0.72 7.38 -16.90
N GLN A 350 1.25 8.07 -15.90
CA GLN A 350 2.52 8.78 -15.99
C GLN A 350 3.31 8.54 -14.70
N VAL A 351 4.55 8.10 -14.85
CA VAL A 351 5.50 7.97 -13.74
C VAL A 351 6.18 9.32 -13.53
N ASP A 352 5.98 9.93 -12.38
CA ASP A 352 6.53 11.26 -12.09
C ASP A 352 7.94 11.16 -11.48
N SER A 353 8.12 10.40 -10.40
CA SER A 353 9.40 10.35 -9.70
C SER A 353 9.57 9.12 -8.79
N LEU A 354 10.80 8.88 -8.38
CA LEU A 354 11.19 7.86 -7.42
C LEU A 354 11.90 8.51 -6.23
N LEU A 355 11.52 8.14 -5.02
CA LEU A 355 12.18 8.48 -3.78
C LEU A 355 12.73 7.22 -3.12
N SER A 356 14.07 7.08 -3.09
CA SER A 356 14.74 5.97 -2.42
C SER A 356 15.13 6.35 -1.00
N ARG A 357 15.02 5.39 -0.07
CA ARG A 357 15.32 5.51 1.36
C ARG A 357 15.98 4.24 1.88
N PRO A 358 16.67 4.29 3.02
CA PRO A 358 17.31 3.10 3.60
C PRO A 358 16.37 1.92 3.84
N GLY A 359 15.09 2.15 4.15
CA GLY A 359 14.11 1.09 4.46
C GLY A 359 13.21 0.67 3.30
N GLY A 360 13.37 1.26 2.12
CA GLY A 360 12.52 1.00 0.96
C GLY A 360 12.51 2.19 0.01
N TRP A 361 11.61 2.17 -0.96
CA TRP A 361 11.48 3.29 -1.89
C TRP A 361 10.02 3.52 -2.30
N LYS A 362 9.74 4.72 -2.77
CA LYS A 362 8.42 5.15 -3.23
C LYS A 362 8.46 5.53 -4.69
N LEU A 363 7.41 5.14 -5.41
CA LEU A 363 7.14 5.60 -6.75
C LEU A 363 5.92 6.52 -6.71
N TYR A 364 6.06 7.70 -7.30
CA TYR A 364 4.97 8.63 -7.48
C TYR A 364 4.51 8.59 -8.93
N LEU A 365 3.21 8.43 -9.12
CA LEU A 365 2.61 8.34 -10.44
C LEU A 365 1.21 8.97 -10.47
N ARG A 366 0.75 9.29 -11.64
CA ARG A 366 -0.61 9.75 -11.92
C ARG A 366 -1.29 8.79 -12.86
N ALA A 367 -2.60 8.59 -12.69
CA ALA A 367 -3.39 7.75 -13.57
C ALA A 367 -4.77 8.34 -13.84
N ARG A 368 -5.30 8.09 -15.04
CA ARG A 368 -6.68 8.39 -15.45
C ARG A 368 -7.28 7.20 -16.19
N PRO A 369 -8.52 6.83 -15.92
CA PRO A 369 -9.51 7.45 -15.02
C PRO A 369 -9.18 7.33 -13.52
N GLY A 370 -8.13 6.68 -13.16
CA GLY A 370 -7.66 6.38 -11.83
C GLY A 370 -7.08 4.97 -11.82
N TRP A 371 -6.21 4.67 -10.85
CA TRP A 371 -5.59 3.34 -10.70
C TRP A 371 -6.56 2.30 -10.16
N PHE A 372 -7.56 2.80 -9.43
CA PHE A 372 -8.58 1.97 -8.80
C PHE A 372 -9.96 2.32 -9.33
N VAL A 373 -10.81 1.31 -9.46
CA VAL A 373 -12.24 1.48 -9.73
C VAL A 373 -13.02 1.09 -8.48
N TYR A 374 -13.97 1.93 -8.11
CA TYR A 374 -14.89 1.66 -7.02
C TYR A 374 -16.24 1.25 -7.58
N SER A 375 -16.77 0.12 -7.14
CA SER A 375 -18.14 -0.25 -7.41
C SER A 375 -19.06 0.50 -6.43
N GLU A 376 -20.03 1.28 -6.96
CA GLU A 376 -20.98 2.02 -6.14
C GLU A 376 -21.85 1.10 -5.28
N ASP A 377 -22.21 -0.09 -5.80
CA ASP A 377 -23.10 -1.03 -5.13
C ASP A 377 -22.45 -1.83 -4.00
N GLN A 378 -21.14 -1.99 -4.02
CA GLN A 378 -20.43 -2.91 -3.11
C GLN A 378 -19.29 -2.26 -2.34
N MET A 379 -18.97 -0.98 -2.55
CA MET A 379 -17.77 -0.34 -2.01
C MET A 379 -16.49 -1.14 -2.29
N GLN A 380 -16.47 -1.88 -3.39
CA GLN A 380 -15.37 -2.75 -3.76
C GLN A 380 -14.34 -1.96 -4.56
N LYS A 381 -13.10 -2.00 -4.09
CA LYS A 381 -11.97 -1.39 -4.77
C LYS A 381 -11.33 -2.42 -5.70
N TRP A 382 -11.19 -2.08 -6.97
CA TRP A 382 -10.52 -2.91 -7.95
C TRP A 382 -9.20 -2.27 -8.38
N ASP A 383 -8.13 -3.02 -8.32
CA ASP A 383 -6.86 -2.60 -8.92
C ASP A 383 -6.96 -2.79 -10.45
N LEU A 384 -6.97 -1.69 -11.19
CA LEU A 384 -6.98 -1.75 -12.66
C LEU A 384 -5.67 -2.24 -13.23
N ALA A 385 -4.57 -1.94 -12.54
CA ALA A 385 -3.24 -2.37 -12.93
C ALA A 385 -2.39 -2.75 -11.74
N SER A 386 -1.37 -3.57 -11.95
CA SER A 386 -0.32 -3.87 -10.99
C SER A 386 1.02 -3.35 -11.50
N VAL A 387 1.93 -3.05 -10.58
CA VAL A 387 3.30 -2.63 -10.89
C VAL A 387 4.28 -3.62 -10.31
N GLN A 388 5.15 -4.13 -11.17
CA GLN A 388 6.30 -4.95 -10.79
C GLN A 388 7.56 -4.15 -11.02
N ALA A 389 8.57 -4.36 -10.21
CA ALA A 389 9.86 -3.70 -10.37
C ALA A 389 11.00 -4.71 -10.26
N GLU A 390 11.98 -4.56 -11.14
CA GLU A 390 13.18 -5.39 -11.19
C GLU A 390 14.38 -4.51 -11.54
N ASP A 391 15.53 -4.80 -10.93
CA ASP A 391 16.78 -4.12 -11.25
C ASP A 391 17.65 -4.92 -12.22
N ASP A 392 18.72 -4.31 -12.69
CA ASP A 392 19.69 -4.93 -13.63
C ASP A 392 20.57 -6.02 -12.98
N LEU A 393 20.44 -6.25 -11.69
CA LEU A 393 21.11 -7.34 -10.95
C LEU A 393 20.18 -8.56 -10.77
N GLY A 394 18.92 -8.48 -11.25
CA GLY A 394 17.89 -9.50 -11.07
C GLY A 394 17.18 -9.41 -9.73
N GLY A 395 17.35 -8.33 -8.98
CA GLY A 395 16.61 -8.04 -7.76
C GLY A 395 15.16 -7.68 -8.09
N GLY A 396 14.21 -8.32 -7.43
CA GLY A 396 12.79 -8.02 -7.54
C GLY A 396 12.28 -7.18 -6.36
N TYR A 397 11.23 -6.39 -6.61
CA TYR A 397 10.62 -5.51 -5.61
C TYR A 397 9.10 -5.68 -5.60
N VAL A 398 8.50 -5.63 -4.41
CA VAL A 398 7.06 -5.75 -4.22
C VAL A 398 6.48 -4.39 -3.88
N SER A 399 5.45 -4.00 -4.61
CA SER A 399 4.69 -2.78 -4.33
C SER A 399 3.61 -3.00 -3.29
N SER A 400 3.37 -1.97 -2.50
CA SER A 400 2.19 -1.82 -1.67
C SER A 400 1.64 -0.40 -1.84
N PHE A 401 0.35 -0.25 -1.60
CA PHE A 401 -0.28 1.06 -1.68
C PHE A 401 0.27 2.00 -0.60
N GLY A 402 0.79 3.15 -1.00
CA GLY A 402 1.38 4.16 -0.12
C GLY A 402 0.49 5.38 0.10
N GLY A 403 -0.62 5.46 -0.62
CA GLY A 403 -1.59 6.55 -0.54
C GLY A 403 -2.00 7.07 -1.92
N SER A 404 -3.17 7.69 -1.99
CA SER A 404 -3.62 8.41 -3.19
C SER A 404 -4.22 9.75 -2.81
N THR A 405 -4.06 10.73 -3.70
CA THR A 405 -4.75 12.01 -3.64
C THR A 405 -5.40 12.26 -4.99
N GLY A 406 -6.55 12.91 -5.01
CA GLY A 406 -7.15 13.28 -6.28
C GLY A 406 -8.66 13.39 -6.24
N HIS A 407 -9.23 13.60 -7.42
CA HIS A 407 -10.66 13.57 -7.65
C HIS A 407 -11.03 12.31 -8.43
N PRO A 408 -12.30 11.87 -8.41
CA PRO A 408 -12.75 10.80 -9.29
C PRO A 408 -12.31 11.06 -10.74
N GLY A 409 -11.61 10.09 -11.33
CA GLY A 409 -11.07 10.22 -12.69
C GLY A 409 -9.70 10.88 -12.84
N HIS A 410 -9.07 11.31 -11.76
CA HIS A 410 -7.67 11.73 -11.73
C HIS A 410 -7.06 11.39 -10.40
N GLU A 411 -6.09 10.52 -10.38
CA GLU A 411 -5.47 10.03 -9.16
C GLU A 411 -3.96 10.23 -9.19
N GLU A 412 -3.45 10.89 -8.15
CA GLU A 412 -2.02 10.95 -7.83
C GLU A 412 -1.75 9.85 -6.82
N LEU A 413 -0.81 8.98 -7.11
CA LEU A 413 -0.54 7.78 -6.35
C LEU A 413 0.89 7.76 -5.83
N ALA A 414 1.04 7.27 -4.61
CA ALA A 414 2.32 6.82 -4.09
C ALA A 414 2.26 5.30 -3.91
N LEU A 415 3.21 4.58 -4.49
CA LEU A 415 3.41 3.16 -4.27
C LEU A 415 4.69 2.97 -3.47
N ASN A 416 4.61 2.27 -2.36
CA ASN A 416 5.78 1.87 -1.57
C ASN A 416 6.32 0.56 -2.11
N PHE A 417 7.64 0.43 -2.18
CA PHE A 417 8.31 -0.78 -2.62
C PHE A 417 9.29 -1.30 -1.57
N LEU A 418 9.35 -2.63 -1.44
CA LEU A 418 10.29 -3.38 -0.62
C LEU A 418 10.91 -4.51 -1.44
N PRO A 419 12.12 -4.93 -1.13
CA PRO A 419 13.08 -4.36 -0.17
C PRO A 419 13.63 -3.00 -0.62
N PRO A 420 14.59 -2.39 0.12
CA PRO A 420 15.34 -1.22 -0.34
C PRO A 420 16.04 -1.51 -1.66
N LEU A 421 16.28 -0.47 -2.48
CA LEU A 421 17.06 -0.60 -3.72
C LEU A 421 18.47 -1.08 -3.40
N ASP A 422 18.97 -2.04 -4.20
CA ASP A 422 20.39 -2.46 -4.13
C ASP A 422 21.27 -1.27 -4.53
N PRO A 423 22.20 -0.84 -3.68
CA PRO A 423 23.07 0.28 -3.98
C PRO A 423 23.98 0.07 -5.20
N ARG A 424 24.12 -1.17 -5.68
CA ARG A 424 24.90 -1.51 -6.87
C ARG A 424 24.08 -1.45 -8.16
N ALA A 425 22.75 -1.48 -8.06
CA ALA A 425 21.86 -1.40 -9.21
C ALA A 425 22.10 -0.08 -9.97
N ARG A 426 22.08 -0.15 -11.30
CA ARG A 426 22.28 0.97 -12.21
C ARG A 426 21.07 1.27 -13.06
N ARG A 427 20.16 0.34 -13.14
CA ARG A 427 18.91 0.47 -13.89
C ARG A 427 17.78 -0.19 -13.15
N LEU A 428 16.61 0.43 -13.20
CA LEU A 428 15.36 -0.13 -12.69
C LEU A 428 14.35 -0.21 -13.83
N THR A 429 13.66 -1.34 -13.90
CA THR A 429 12.55 -1.56 -14.83
C THR A 429 11.28 -1.72 -14.06
N LEU A 430 10.28 -0.90 -14.38
CA LEU A 430 8.92 -1.01 -13.85
C LEU A 430 8.03 -1.60 -14.93
N THR A 431 7.31 -2.67 -14.64
CA THR A 431 6.35 -3.28 -15.55
C THR A 431 4.93 -3.07 -15.00
N PHE A 432 4.16 -2.35 -15.77
CA PHE A 432 2.74 -2.07 -15.50
C PHE A 432 1.89 -3.10 -16.26
N ARG A 433 0.98 -3.77 -15.55
CA ARG A 433 0.16 -4.84 -16.11
C ARG A 433 -1.31 -4.60 -15.81
N ALA A 434 -2.16 -4.66 -16.83
CA ALA A 434 -3.60 -4.54 -16.73
C ALA A 434 -4.27 -5.50 -17.70
N ALA A 435 -5.27 -6.24 -17.29
CA ALA A 435 -6.23 -7.04 -18.06
C ALA A 435 -5.75 -7.57 -19.43
N GLY A 436 -4.60 -8.24 -19.47
CA GLY A 436 -4.07 -8.86 -20.68
C GLY A 436 -3.05 -8.02 -21.46
N GLU A 437 -2.70 -6.83 -20.96
CA GLU A 437 -1.71 -5.92 -21.54
C GLU A 437 -0.62 -5.57 -20.52
N GLN A 438 0.58 -5.29 -21.01
CA GLN A 438 1.65 -4.75 -20.18
C GLN A 438 2.50 -3.73 -20.94
N VAL A 439 3.09 -2.82 -20.18
CA VAL A 439 4.07 -1.84 -20.67
C VAL A 439 5.17 -1.71 -19.63
N SER A 440 6.41 -1.54 -20.08
CA SER A 440 7.54 -1.36 -19.17
C SER A 440 8.17 0.01 -19.35
N VAL A 441 8.65 0.57 -18.26
CA VAL A 441 9.49 1.75 -18.24
C VAL A 441 10.80 1.42 -17.54
N ALA A 442 11.91 1.59 -18.24
CA ALA A 442 13.25 1.42 -17.69
C ALA A 442 13.95 2.77 -17.57
N PHE A 443 14.67 2.99 -16.49
CA PHE A 443 15.44 4.21 -16.26
C PHE A 443 16.71 3.93 -15.47
N ASP A 444 17.72 4.78 -15.71
CA ASP A 444 18.99 4.68 -15.04
C ASP A 444 18.93 5.24 -13.62
N LEU A 445 19.57 4.53 -12.69
CA LEU A 445 19.71 4.94 -11.30
C LEU A 445 21.03 5.72 -11.12
N PRO A 446 21.07 6.75 -10.27
CA PRO A 446 22.28 7.50 -10.02
C PRO A 446 23.36 6.61 -9.39
N PRO A 447 24.64 6.80 -9.76
CA PRO A 447 25.73 6.12 -9.07
C PRO A 447 25.77 6.51 -7.60
N ASN A 448 26.11 5.54 -6.72
CA ASN A 448 26.11 5.70 -5.28
C ASN A 448 26.71 7.04 -4.80
N GLY A 449 25.94 7.81 -4.06
CA GLY A 449 26.39 9.01 -3.36
C GLY A 449 26.47 10.29 -4.18
N GLN A 450 25.97 10.32 -5.41
CA GLN A 450 25.91 11.52 -6.27
C GLN A 450 24.46 11.95 -6.52
N ALA A 451 23.65 12.10 -5.49
CA ALA A 451 22.33 12.74 -5.58
C ALA A 451 22.25 13.95 -4.66
#